data_63cdb6b6274835eb91fbf278c5a4d4df
#
_entry.id   63cdb6b6274835eb91fbf278c5a4d4df
#
_cell.length_a   1.000
_cell.length_b   1.000
_cell.length_c   1.000
_cell.angle_alpha   90.00
_cell.angle_beta   90.00
_cell.angle_gamma   90.00
#
_symmetry.space_group_name_H-M   'P 1'
#
loop_
_entity.id
_entity.type
_entity.pdbx_description
1 polymer ?
#
loop_
_entity_poly.entity_id
_entity_poly.type
_entity_poly.pdbx_seq_one_letter_code
_entity_poly.pdbx_strand_id
1 'polypeptide(L)'
;FEREFAGKLAKNRFWVHRFQDNKNGQPCDVIAARNGKTYLFDCKDCAGAFQLSRVEENQYNAMYLFHLTGNSRGMFAVRYDPEVIFLVDYQVLKDLQDRGVRSIPRMAMTRYGRTLNDWLQELNDSETGDETIDHTDWR
;
A
#
# COMPACT_ATOMS: atom_id res chain seq x y z
N PHE A 1 -8.84 -8.88 -6.69
CA PHE A 1 -8.35 -8.36 -5.41
C PHE A 1 -8.23 -6.82 -5.43
N GLU A 2 -7.79 -6.21 -6.51
CA GLU A 2 -7.61 -4.75 -6.56
C GLU A 2 -8.92 -4.01 -6.30
N ARG A 3 -10.02 -4.48 -6.88
CA ARG A 3 -11.35 -3.87 -6.67
C ARG A 3 -11.77 -3.96 -5.21
N GLU A 4 -11.54 -5.11 -4.58
CA GLU A 4 -11.86 -5.31 -3.17
C GLU A 4 -11.03 -4.39 -2.29
N PHE A 5 -9.73 -4.30 -2.55
CA PHE A 5 -8.84 -3.43 -1.80
C PHE A 5 -9.24 -1.97 -1.94
N ALA A 6 -9.48 -1.52 -3.16
CA ALA A 6 -9.94 -0.15 -3.43
C ALA A 6 -11.24 0.15 -2.70
N GLY A 7 -12.18 -0.80 -2.69
CA GLY A 7 -13.45 -0.64 -1.98
C GLY A 7 -13.28 -0.50 -0.47
N LYS A 8 -12.35 -1.25 0.12
CA LYS A 8 -12.05 -1.13 1.54
C LYS A 8 -11.48 0.25 1.89
N LEU A 9 -10.61 0.78 1.05
CA LEU A 9 -10.09 2.14 1.25
C LEU A 9 -11.21 3.17 1.13
N ALA A 10 -12.06 3.06 0.11
CA ALA A 10 -13.17 4.00 -0.09
C ALA A 10 -14.11 4.03 1.11
N LYS A 11 -14.39 2.87 1.72
CA LYS A 11 -15.21 2.77 2.93
C LYS A 11 -14.54 3.39 4.16
N ASN A 12 -13.24 3.61 4.10
CA ASN A 12 -12.45 4.18 5.18
C ASN A 12 -12.01 5.62 4.87
N ARG A 13 -12.87 6.36 4.18
CA ARG A 13 -12.72 7.81 3.96
C ARG A 13 -11.56 8.20 3.05
N PHE A 14 -11.14 7.31 2.15
CA PHE A 14 -10.19 7.65 1.11
C PHE A 14 -10.91 8.06 -0.16
N TRP A 15 -10.37 9.04 -0.86
CA TRP A 15 -10.60 9.17 -2.29
C TRP A 15 -9.73 8.10 -2.96
N VAL A 16 -10.30 7.32 -3.88
CA VAL A 16 -9.60 6.18 -4.46
C VAL A 16 -9.77 6.17 -5.97
N HIS A 17 -8.69 5.93 -6.68
CA HIS A 17 -8.72 5.65 -8.11
C HIS A 17 -7.99 4.34 -8.37
N ARG A 18 -8.65 3.43 -9.05
CA ARG A 18 -8.08 2.17 -9.47
C ARG A 18 -7.68 2.30 -10.94
N PHE A 19 -6.41 2.07 -11.24
CA PHE A 19 -5.94 2.12 -12.62
C PHE A 19 -6.49 0.93 -13.38
N GLN A 20 -6.92 1.17 -14.62
CA GLN A 20 -7.42 0.10 -15.48
C GLN A 20 -6.25 -0.60 -16.14
N ASP A 21 -6.39 -1.92 -16.31
CA ASP A 21 -5.44 -2.68 -17.09
C ASP A 21 -5.50 -2.23 -18.54
N ASN A 22 -4.34 -2.05 -19.14
CA ASN A 22 -4.21 -1.81 -20.57
C ASN A 22 -3.03 -2.60 -21.12
N LYS A 23 -2.87 -2.56 -22.45
CA LYS A 23 -1.82 -3.33 -23.11
C LYS A 23 -0.41 -2.89 -22.73
N ASN A 24 -0.26 -1.66 -22.28
CA ASN A 24 1.03 -1.11 -21.87
C ASN A 24 1.30 -1.34 -20.39
N GLY A 25 0.34 -1.92 -19.68
CA GLY A 25 0.43 -2.16 -18.26
C GLY A 25 0.52 -0.90 -17.44
N GLN A 26 -0.01 -0.96 -16.22
CA GLN A 26 0.19 0.10 -15.25
C GLN A 26 1.23 -0.40 -14.24
N PRO A 27 2.19 0.43 -13.83
CA PRO A 27 3.17 -0.02 -12.85
C PRO A 27 2.54 -0.34 -11.49
N CYS A 28 1.42 0.32 -11.15
CA CYS A 28 0.72 0.11 -9.89
C CYS A 28 -0.78 0.09 -10.11
N ASP A 29 -1.53 -0.38 -9.11
CA ASP A 29 -2.95 -0.68 -9.25
C ASP A 29 -3.88 0.39 -8.71
N VAL A 30 -3.51 1.06 -7.62
CA VAL A 30 -4.41 1.95 -6.88
C VAL A 30 -3.66 3.18 -6.40
N ILE A 31 -4.27 4.34 -6.59
CA ILE A 31 -3.84 5.57 -5.91
C ILE A 31 -4.97 6.02 -4.99
N ALA A 32 -4.63 6.47 -3.79
CA ALA A 32 -5.62 6.89 -2.82
C ALA A 32 -5.15 8.12 -2.05
N ALA A 33 -6.09 8.94 -1.63
CA ALA A 33 -5.79 10.16 -0.89
C ALA A 33 -6.71 10.30 0.31
N ARG A 34 -6.14 10.79 1.41
CA ARG A 34 -6.87 11.07 2.64
C ARG A 34 -6.09 12.09 3.45
N ASN A 35 -6.77 13.14 3.91
CA ASN A 35 -6.19 14.16 4.81
C ASN A 35 -4.86 14.73 4.32
N GLY A 36 -4.82 15.12 3.05
CA GLY A 36 -3.65 15.76 2.46
C GLY A 36 -2.49 14.84 2.14
N LYS A 37 -2.66 13.54 2.32
CA LYS A 37 -1.63 12.53 1.98
C LYS A 37 -2.11 11.68 0.82
N THR A 38 -1.18 11.33 -0.07
CA THR A 38 -1.45 10.47 -1.22
C THR A 38 -0.60 9.22 -1.12
N TYR A 39 -1.21 8.09 -1.49
CA TYR A 39 -0.61 6.76 -1.38
C TYR A 39 -0.73 6.03 -2.70
N LEU A 40 0.31 5.29 -3.05
CA LEU A 40 0.33 4.45 -4.24
C LEU A 40 0.46 3.00 -3.80
N PHE A 41 -0.40 2.13 -4.34
CA PHE A 41 -0.42 0.72 -3.96
C PHE A 41 -0.33 -0.17 -5.18
N ASP A 42 0.35 -1.31 -5.01
CA ASP A 42 0.25 -2.42 -5.93
C ASP A 42 -0.27 -3.63 -5.16
N CYS A 43 -1.21 -4.36 -5.75
CA CYS A 43 -1.90 -5.46 -5.09
C CYS A 43 -1.34 -6.80 -5.54
N LYS A 44 -0.98 -7.65 -4.57
CA LYS A 44 -0.45 -8.98 -4.81
C LYS A 44 -1.28 -10.01 -4.06
N ASP A 45 -1.96 -10.88 -4.79
CA ASP A 45 -2.76 -11.95 -4.22
C ASP A 45 -1.92 -13.24 -4.24
N CYS A 46 -1.76 -13.88 -3.09
CA CYS A 46 -0.84 -15.01 -2.94
C CYS A 46 -1.61 -16.28 -2.61
N ALA A 47 -1.26 -17.38 -3.30
CA ALA A 47 -1.76 -18.72 -2.98
C ALA A 47 -0.93 -19.40 -1.89
N GLY A 48 0.25 -18.87 -1.58
CA GLY A 48 1.18 -19.37 -0.58
C GLY A 48 2.10 -18.25 -0.14
N ALA A 49 3.38 -18.53 0.04
CA ALA A 49 4.35 -17.48 0.36
C ALA A 49 4.39 -16.43 -0.76
N PHE A 50 4.66 -15.19 -0.38
CA PHE A 50 4.81 -14.11 -1.35
C PHE A 50 6.18 -14.21 -2.00
N GLN A 51 6.21 -14.44 -3.31
CA GLN A 51 7.43 -14.53 -4.09
C GLN A 51 7.88 -13.13 -4.51
N LEU A 52 9.07 -12.71 -4.08
CA LEU A 52 9.57 -11.37 -4.37
C LEU A 52 9.83 -11.16 -5.87
N SER A 53 10.04 -12.23 -6.63
CA SER A 53 10.17 -12.13 -8.10
C SER A 53 8.91 -11.61 -8.79
N ARG A 54 7.77 -11.59 -8.10
CA ARG A 54 6.52 -11.02 -8.62
C ARG A 54 6.53 -9.50 -8.63
N VAL A 55 7.46 -8.86 -7.93
CA VAL A 55 7.59 -7.41 -7.95
C VAL A 55 8.53 -7.04 -9.07
N GLU A 56 8.04 -6.27 -10.02
CA GLU A 56 8.81 -5.84 -11.18
C GLU A 56 9.58 -4.56 -10.88
N GLU A 57 10.70 -4.38 -11.57
CA GLU A 57 11.54 -3.20 -11.38
C GLU A 57 10.78 -1.90 -11.64
N ASN A 58 9.91 -1.88 -12.66
CA ASN A 58 9.12 -0.69 -12.97
C ASN A 58 8.16 -0.32 -11.84
N GLN A 59 7.72 -1.29 -11.03
CA GLN A 59 6.87 -1.03 -9.86
C GLN A 59 7.65 -0.32 -8.76
N TYR A 60 8.86 -0.79 -8.48
CA TYR A 60 9.75 -0.13 -7.53
C TYR A 60 10.08 1.29 -7.99
N ASN A 61 10.40 1.45 -9.27
CA ASN A 61 10.76 2.76 -9.82
C ASN A 61 9.60 3.74 -9.76
N ALA A 62 8.38 3.28 -10.04
CA ALA A 62 7.18 4.12 -9.95
C ALA A 62 6.95 4.59 -8.51
N MET A 63 7.08 3.70 -7.56
CA MET A 63 6.88 4.04 -6.14
C MET A 63 7.98 4.96 -5.62
N TYR A 64 9.22 4.73 -6.05
CA TYR A 64 10.33 5.61 -5.70
C TYR A 64 10.10 7.03 -6.23
N LEU A 65 9.74 7.16 -7.49
CA LEU A 65 9.48 8.46 -8.10
C LEU A 65 8.29 9.16 -7.44
N PHE A 66 7.24 8.42 -7.16
CA PHE A 66 6.06 8.93 -6.49
C PHE A 66 6.42 9.53 -5.11
N HIS A 67 7.21 8.81 -4.34
CA HIS A 67 7.69 9.28 -3.04
C HIS A 67 8.62 10.49 -3.18
N LEU A 68 9.55 10.42 -4.13
CA LEU A 68 10.54 11.48 -4.36
C LEU A 68 9.87 12.82 -4.69
N THR A 69 8.72 12.79 -5.36
CA THR A 69 7.99 14.01 -5.73
C THR A 69 7.10 14.56 -4.63
N GLY A 70 7.24 14.06 -3.41
CA GLY A 70 6.59 14.65 -2.23
C GLY A 70 5.38 13.89 -1.71
N ASN A 71 5.08 12.71 -2.26
CA ASN A 71 3.97 11.89 -1.80
C ASN A 71 4.41 10.89 -0.73
N SER A 72 3.47 10.18 -0.14
CA SER A 72 3.77 9.14 0.83
C SER A 72 4.47 7.96 0.14
N ARG A 73 5.10 7.09 0.93
CA ARG A 73 5.77 5.91 0.40
C ARG A 73 4.77 4.97 -0.25
N GLY A 74 5.12 4.44 -1.42
CA GLY A 74 4.35 3.40 -2.06
C GLY A 74 4.37 2.12 -1.24
N MET A 75 3.26 1.38 -1.28
CA MET A 75 3.11 0.14 -0.52
C MET A 75 2.56 -0.97 -1.39
N PHE A 76 2.99 -2.19 -1.08
CA PHE A 76 2.40 -3.38 -1.66
C PHE A 76 1.33 -3.90 -0.72
N ALA A 77 0.13 -4.13 -1.25
CA ALA A 77 -0.95 -4.76 -0.52
C ALA A 77 -0.91 -6.27 -0.84
N VAL A 78 -0.51 -7.06 0.13
CA VAL A 78 -0.25 -8.50 -0.06
C VAL A 78 -1.34 -9.28 0.69
N ARG A 79 -2.13 -10.03 -0.05
CA ARG A 79 -3.19 -10.85 0.52
C ARG A 79 -2.78 -12.32 0.47
N TYR A 80 -2.68 -12.94 1.65
CA TYR A 80 -2.35 -14.38 1.77
C TYR A 80 -3.61 -15.24 1.83
N ASP A 81 -4.69 -14.69 2.36
CA ASP A 81 -6.01 -15.31 2.36
C ASP A 81 -7.07 -14.21 2.32
N PRO A 82 -8.36 -14.58 2.08
CA PRO A 82 -9.39 -13.57 1.86
C PRO A 82 -9.57 -12.56 3.00
N GLU A 83 -9.15 -12.89 4.21
CA GLU A 83 -9.41 -12.05 5.37
C GLU A 83 -8.22 -11.18 5.80
N VAL A 84 -7.02 -11.48 5.30
CA VAL A 84 -5.81 -10.82 5.80
C VAL A 84 -5.03 -10.18 4.67
N ILE A 85 -4.94 -8.86 4.73
CA ILE A 85 -4.16 -8.05 3.81
C ILE A 85 -3.06 -7.36 4.61
N PHE A 86 -1.82 -7.52 4.17
CA PHE A 86 -0.68 -6.79 4.75
C PHE A 86 -0.29 -5.65 3.83
N LEU A 87 0.11 -4.54 4.43
CA LEU A 87 0.74 -3.44 3.70
C LEU A 87 2.22 -3.42 4.02
N VAL A 88 3.05 -3.39 3.01
CA VAL A 88 4.50 -3.35 3.19
C VAL A 88 5.11 -2.27 2.29
N ASP A 89 5.98 -1.46 2.89
CA ASP A 89 6.68 -0.37 2.22
C ASP A 89 7.55 -0.92 1.08
N TYR A 90 7.52 -0.26 -0.07
CA TYR A 90 8.29 -0.69 -1.23
C TYR A 90 9.79 -0.81 -0.95
N GLN A 91 10.33 0.08 -0.13
CA GLN A 91 11.76 0.07 0.19
C GLN A 91 12.13 -1.16 1.01
N VAL A 92 11.26 -1.59 1.90
CA VAL A 92 11.47 -2.81 2.69
C VAL A 92 11.59 -4.02 1.77
N LEU A 93 10.68 -4.16 0.81
CA LEU A 93 10.74 -5.27 -0.14
C LEU A 93 11.98 -5.20 -1.03
N LYS A 94 12.31 -3.99 -1.50
CA LYS A 94 13.50 -3.80 -2.32
C LYS A 94 14.76 -4.21 -1.57
N ASP A 95 14.89 -3.81 -0.31
CA ASP A 95 16.04 -4.15 0.52
C ASP A 95 16.13 -5.66 0.75
N LEU A 96 15.01 -6.33 1.00
CA LEU A 96 14.97 -7.77 1.17
C LEU A 96 15.40 -8.49 -0.11
N GLN A 97 14.90 -8.04 -1.25
CA GLN A 97 15.26 -8.63 -2.53
C GLN A 97 16.72 -8.44 -2.83
N ASP A 98 17.28 -7.27 -2.55
CA ASP A 98 18.71 -6.98 -2.74
C ASP A 98 19.59 -7.83 -1.83
N ARG A 99 19.08 -8.26 -0.68
CA ARG A 99 19.77 -9.18 0.22
C ARG A 99 19.62 -10.65 -0.17
N GLY A 100 18.88 -10.95 -1.23
CA GLY A 100 18.69 -12.31 -1.70
C GLY A 100 17.51 -13.05 -1.12
N VAL A 101 16.63 -12.38 -0.39
CA VAL A 101 15.37 -12.98 0.09
C VAL A 101 14.48 -13.22 -1.11
N ARG A 102 13.99 -14.47 -1.26
CA ARG A 102 13.18 -14.85 -2.42
C ARG A 102 11.70 -14.93 -2.13
N SER A 103 11.33 -15.22 -0.89
CA SER A 103 9.91 -15.37 -0.54
C SER A 103 9.68 -14.97 0.91
N ILE A 104 8.46 -14.54 1.21
CA ILE A 104 8.03 -14.16 2.55
C ILE A 104 6.76 -14.94 2.85
N PRO A 105 6.81 -15.95 3.73
CA PRO A 105 5.58 -16.62 4.16
C PRO A 105 4.76 -15.71 5.06
N ARG A 106 3.47 -16.00 5.16
CA ARG A 106 2.53 -15.19 5.94
C ARG A 106 3.03 -14.86 7.34
N MET A 107 3.54 -15.87 8.05
CA MET A 107 4.00 -15.69 9.43
C MET A 107 5.17 -14.72 9.54
N ALA A 108 6.01 -14.65 8.52
CA ALA A 108 7.16 -13.75 8.51
C ALA A 108 6.78 -12.33 8.09
N MET A 109 5.64 -12.15 7.40
CA MET A 109 5.25 -10.83 6.90
C MET A 109 5.00 -9.83 8.03
N THR A 110 4.61 -10.28 9.21
CA THR A 110 4.41 -9.41 10.36
C THR A 110 5.66 -8.64 10.78
N ARG A 111 6.83 -9.14 10.38
CA ARG A 111 8.12 -8.47 10.66
C ARG A 111 8.38 -7.29 9.72
N TYR A 112 7.74 -7.29 8.56
CA TYR A 112 8.06 -6.34 7.48
C TYR A 112 6.95 -5.38 7.17
N GLY A 113 5.70 -5.75 7.47
CA GLY A 113 4.53 -4.97 7.14
C GLY A 113 3.53 -4.96 8.27
N ARG A 114 2.41 -4.29 8.02
CA ARG A 114 1.29 -4.18 8.95
C ARG A 114 0.03 -4.68 8.26
N THR A 115 -0.93 -5.19 9.03
CA THR A 115 -2.22 -5.48 8.43
C THR A 115 -2.90 -4.19 7.99
N LEU A 116 -3.76 -4.29 6.99
CA LEU A 116 -4.56 -3.16 6.54
C LEU A 116 -5.36 -2.56 7.71
N ASN A 117 -5.94 -3.42 8.55
CA ASN A 117 -6.74 -2.95 9.68
C ASN A 117 -5.89 -2.16 10.68
N ASP A 118 -4.70 -2.62 11.00
CA ASP A 118 -3.80 -1.92 11.92
C ASP A 118 -3.37 -0.57 11.34
N TRP A 119 -3.05 -0.54 10.04
CA TRP A 119 -2.68 0.70 9.38
C TRP A 119 -3.82 1.73 9.41
N LEU A 120 -5.05 1.29 9.11
CA LEU A 120 -6.22 2.16 9.18
C LEU A 120 -6.45 2.68 10.59
N GLN A 121 -6.26 1.82 11.60
CA GLN A 121 -6.40 2.23 12.99
C GLN A 121 -5.34 3.27 13.37
N GLU A 122 -4.11 3.09 12.94
CA GLU A 122 -3.04 4.08 13.16
C GLU A 122 -3.38 5.43 12.54
N LEU A 123 -3.93 5.43 11.32
CA LEU A 123 -4.36 6.66 10.66
C LEU A 123 -5.49 7.34 11.45
N ASN A 124 -6.47 6.56 11.90
CA ASN A 124 -7.57 7.10 12.70
C ASN A 124 -7.06 7.72 13.99
N ASP A 125 -6.16 7.06 14.68
CA ASP A 125 -5.59 7.54 15.94
C ASP A 125 -4.78 8.83 15.72
N SER A 126 -3.98 8.86 14.67
CA SER A 126 -3.18 10.03 14.31
C SER A 126 -4.07 11.23 13.97
N GLU A 127 -5.14 10.99 13.21
CA GLU A 127 -6.08 12.04 12.79
C GLU A 127 -6.92 12.55 13.96
N THR A 128 -7.28 11.66 14.89
CA THR A 128 -8.00 12.04 16.11
C THR A 128 -7.14 13.00 16.95
N GLY A 129 -5.83 12.74 17.03
CA GLY A 129 -4.90 13.68 17.66
C GLY A 129 -4.85 15.02 16.94
N ASP A 130 -4.95 15.02 15.61
CA ASP A 130 -4.94 16.22 14.79
C ASP A 130 -6.27 16.97 14.84
N GLU A 131 -7.36 16.34 15.25
CA GLU A 131 -8.67 16.99 15.38
C GLU A 131 -8.69 18.10 16.42
N THR A 132 -7.68 18.19 17.25
CA THR A 132 -7.52 19.31 18.17
C THR A 132 -7.14 20.59 17.43
N ILE A 133 -6.71 20.50 16.18
CA ILE A 133 -6.39 21.64 15.34
C ILE A 133 -7.69 22.29 14.89
N ASP A 134 -7.69 23.60 14.85
CA ASP A 134 -8.86 24.37 14.47
C ASP A 134 -9.29 24.09 13.05
N HIS A 135 -10.44 23.49 12.89
CA HIS A 135 -11.00 23.13 11.57
C HIS A 135 -11.49 24.34 10.78
N THR A 136 -11.50 25.54 11.35
CA THR A 136 -11.90 26.74 10.61
C THR A 136 -10.95 27.04 9.46
N ASP A 137 -9.73 26.56 9.52
CA ASP A 137 -8.73 26.79 8.47
C ASP A 137 -9.09 26.11 7.15
N TRP A 138 -10.08 25.26 7.15
CA TRP A 138 -10.55 24.53 5.96
C TRP A 138 -11.51 25.34 5.09
N ARG A 139 -11.82 26.56 5.47
CA ARG A 139 -12.85 27.37 4.81
C ARG A 139 -12.27 28.48 3.95
#